data_5aee96a903aa6dd81f6fc154084b7063
#
_entry.id   5aee96a903aa6dd81f6fc154084b7063
#
_cell.length_a   1.000
_cell.length_b   1.000
_cell.length_c   1.000
_cell.angle_alpha   90.00
_cell.angle_beta   90.00
_cell.angle_gamma   90.00
#
_symmetry.space_group_name_H-M   'P 1'
#
loop_
_entity.id
_entity.type
_entity.pdbx_description
1 polymer ?
#
loop_
_entity_poly.entity_id
_entity_poly.type
_entity_poly.pdbx_seq_one_letter_code
_entity_poly.pdbx_strand_id
1 'polypeptide(L)'
;MFIVRIEHPVPDFDAWKKEGFDSDPIGRVQGGVRRHRILLAIDDPNLVMIDLEFDSSSEAEAFHAALRDLWGRVRDRFGWTESPRARIVELVESKEY
;
A
#
# COMPACT_ATOMS: atom_id res chain seq x y z
N MET A 1 -14.45 7.68 -5.10
CA MET A 1 -13.02 7.42 -4.91
C MET A 1 -12.85 6.21 -4.01
N PHE A 2 -12.09 5.26 -4.46
CA PHE A 2 -11.81 4.03 -3.72
C PHE A 2 -10.34 3.99 -3.34
N ILE A 3 -10.04 3.48 -2.15
CA ILE A 3 -8.69 3.51 -1.60
C ILE A 3 -8.30 2.09 -1.18
N VAL A 4 -7.16 1.62 -1.65
CA VAL A 4 -6.50 0.47 -1.04
C VAL A 4 -5.67 1.01 0.11
N ARG A 5 -6.08 0.69 1.32
CA ARG A 5 -5.44 1.17 2.55
C ARG A 5 -4.61 0.06 3.15
N ILE A 6 -3.31 0.30 3.29
CA ILE A 6 -2.32 -0.71 3.64
C ILE A 6 -1.67 -0.34 4.97
N GLU A 7 -1.50 -1.32 5.85
CA GLU A 7 -0.61 -1.22 7.01
C GLU A 7 0.52 -2.21 6.81
N HIS A 8 1.76 -1.74 6.89
CA HIS A 8 2.93 -2.55 6.56
C HIS A 8 4.01 -2.36 7.63
N PRO A 9 4.19 -3.34 8.53
CA PRO A 9 5.36 -3.34 9.40
C PRO A 9 6.61 -3.56 8.56
N VAL A 10 7.62 -2.69 8.72
CA VAL A 10 8.87 -2.79 7.96
C VAL A 10 10.06 -2.70 8.91
N PRO A 11 11.15 -3.45 8.66
CA PRO A 11 12.35 -3.38 9.50
C PRO A 11 13.04 -2.04 9.41
N ASP A 12 13.01 -1.40 8.23
CA ASP A 12 13.69 -0.15 7.93
C ASP A 12 12.88 0.59 6.87
N PHE A 13 12.35 1.75 7.24
CA PHE A 13 11.52 2.55 6.34
C PHE A 13 12.27 2.98 5.08
N ASP A 14 13.50 3.48 5.23
CA ASP A 14 14.25 4.00 4.08
C ASP A 14 14.56 2.89 3.08
N ALA A 15 14.95 1.72 3.55
CA ALA A 15 15.18 0.56 2.70
C ALA A 15 13.89 0.10 2.01
N TRP A 16 12.79 0.02 2.76
CA TRP A 16 11.49 -0.34 2.20
C TRP A 16 11.05 0.64 1.11
N LYS A 17 11.18 1.94 1.39
CA LYS A 17 10.76 2.99 0.45
C LYS A 17 11.55 2.91 -0.86
N LYS A 18 12.87 2.79 -0.74
CA LYS A 18 13.77 2.79 -1.90
C LYS A 18 13.71 1.48 -2.68
N GLU A 19 13.80 0.35 -2.00
CA GLU A 19 13.95 -0.96 -2.64
C GLU A 19 12.61 -1.65 -2.91
N GLY A 20 11.61 -1.38 -2.08
CA GLY A 20 10.28 -1.97 -2.23
C GLY A 20 9.33 -1.06 -2.98
N PHE A 21 8.92 0.03 -2.35
CA PHE A 21 7.86 0.88 -2.88
C PHE A 21 8.24 1.56 -4.20
N ASP A 22 9.41 2.18 -4.25
CA ASP A 22 9.85 2.93 -5.43
C ASP A 22 10.19 2.03 -6.62
N SER A 23 10.42 0.74 -6.39
CA SER A 23 10.64 -0.20 -7.49
C SER A 23 9.36 -0.43 -8.32
N ASP A 24 8.20 -0.15 -7.75
CA ASP A 24 6.90 -0.20 -8.42
C ASP A 24 6.66 -1.50 -9.21
N PRO A 25 6.76 -2.66 -8.55
CA PRO A 25 6.78 -3.94 -9.27
C PRO A 25 5.48 -4.28 -10.00
N ILE A 26 4.34 -3.74 -9.53
CA ILE A 26 3.04 -3.98 -10.17
C ILE A 26 2.76 -2.94 -11.26
N GLY A 27 3.27 -1.74 -11.10
CA GLY A 27 2.98 -0.61 -11.98
C GLY A 27 1.75 0.15 -11.52
N ARG A 28 1.95 1.14 -10.65
CA ARG A 28 0.84 1.90 -10.07
C ARG A 28 0.03 2.66 -11.12
N VAL A 29 0.70 3.33 -12.05
CA VAL A 29 0.01 4.10 -13.09
C VAL A 29 -0.85 3.19 -13.97
N GLN A 30 -0.28 2.08 -14.43
CA GLN A 30 -0.98 1.12 -15.28
C GLN A 30 -2.14 0.46 -14.54
N GLY A 31 -2.01 0.28 -13.23
CA GLY A 31 -3.06 -0.31 -12.41
C GLY A 31 -4.19 0.65 -12.04
N GLY A 32 -4.09 1.92 -12.42
CA GLY A 32 -5.13 2.90 -12.17
C GLY A 32 -4.97 3.73 -10.91
N VAL A 33 -3.82 3.66 -10.24
CA VAL A 33 -3.55 4.49 -9.06
C VAL A 33 -3.45 5.95 -9.49
N ARG A 34 -4.34 6.79 -8.93
CA ARG A 34 -4.39 8.23 -9.23
C ARG A 34 -3.52 9.04 -8.30
N ARG A 35 -3.39 8.59 -7.07
CA ARG A 35 -2.62 9.27 -6.03
C ARG A 35 -2.22 8.26 -4.99
N HIS A 36 -1.09 8.48 -4.35
CA HIS A 36 -0.76 7.72 -3.15
C HIS A 36 -0.33 8.66 -2.04
N ARG A 37 -0.49 8.19 -0.81
CA ARG A 37 0.05 8.86 0.38
C ARG A 37 0.74 7.81 1.23
N ILE A 38 1.87 8.19 1.79
CA ILE A 38 2.63 7.34 2.70
C ILE A 38 2.69 8.03 4.04
N LEU A 39 2.29 7.32 5.08
CA LEU A 39 2.26 7.84 6.45
C LEU A 39 3.10 6.93 7.33
N LEU A 40 3.80 7.54 8.28
CA LEU A 40 4.49 6.80 9.34
C LEU A 40 3.78 7.04 10.65
N ALA A 41 3.60 5.98 11.43
CA ALA A 41 3.09 6.13 12.78
C ALA A 41 4.11 6.91 13.62
N ILE A 42 3.65 7.92 14.35
CA ILE A 42 4.57 8.74 15.14
C ILE A 42 5.11 8.00 16.36
N ASP A 43 4.42 6.96 16.79
CA ASP A 43 4.79 6.12 17.93
C ASP A 43 5.52 4.83 17.53
N ASP A 44 5.64 4.59 16.22
CA ASP A 44 6.31 3.38 15.71
C ASP A 44 6.90 3.68 14.32
N PRO A 45 8.20 4.00 14.22
CA PRO A 45 8.84 4.33 12.96
C PRO A 45 8.95 3.16 11.98
N ASN A 46 8.60 1.96 12.43
CA ASN A 46 8.60 0.76 11.60
C ASN A 46 7.21 0.38 11.10
N LEU A 47 6.19 1.19 11.40
CA LEU A 47 4.83 0.96 10.90
C LEU A 47 4.50 2.00 9.83
N VAL A 48 4.40 1.52 8.59
CA VAL A 48 4.06 2.35 7.42
C VAL A 48 2.61 2.14 7.07
N MET A 49 1.92 3.22 6.74
CA MET A 49 0.57 3.17 6.20
C MET A 49 0.58 3.77 4.80
N ILE A 50 -0.10 3.12 3.86
CA ILE A 50 -0.14 3.58 2.47
C ILE A 50 -1.60 3.65 2.03
N ASP A 51 -1.97 4.76 1.41
CA ASP A 51 -3.25 4.92 0.74
C ASP A 51 -3.02 5.03 -0.76
N LEU A 52 -3.62 4.14 -1.53
CA LEU A 52 -3.60 4.16 -3.00
C LEU A 52 -5.01 4.48 -3.47
N GLU A 53 -5.18 5.57 -4.21
CA GLU A 53 -6.50 6.04 -4.64
C GLU A 53 -6.80 5.65 -6.08
N PHE A 54 -8.04 5.19 -6.30
CA PHE A 54 -8.55 4.72 -7.60
C PHE A 54 -9.90 5.37 -7.91
N ASP A 55 -10.19 5.53 -9.20
CA ASP A 55 -11.50 6.03 -9.64
C ASP A 55 -12.60 4.97 -9.56
N SER A 56 -12.25 3.69 -9.67
CA SER A 56 -13.23 2.61 -9.68
C SER A 56 -12.91 1.51 -8.67
N SER A 57 -13.94 0.86 -8.17
CA SER A 57 -13.78 -0.28 -7.26
C SER A 57 -13.11 -1.46 -7.96
N SER A 58 -13.39 -1.67 -9.24
CA SER A 58 -12.79 -2.79 -9.99
C SER A 58 -11.28 -2.64 -10.13
N GLU A 59 -10.78 -1.43 -10.35
CA GLU A 59 -9.35 -1.16 -10.37
C GLU A 59 -8.71 -1.39 -9.00
N ALA A 60 -9.36 -0.91 -7.95
CA ALA A 60 -8.90 -1.11 -6.58
C ALA A 60 -8.84 -2.60 -6.23
N GLU A 61 -9.85 -3.36 -6.58
CA GLU A 61 -9.91 -4.80 -6.33
C GLU A 61 -8.80 -5.55 -7.08
N ALA A 62 -8.58 -5.22 -8.35
CA ALA A 62 -7.54 -5.84 -9.16
C ALA A 62 -6.15 -5.54 -8.59
N PHE A 63 -5.90 -4.31 -8.19
CA PHE A 63 -4.62 -3.91 -7.62
C PHE A 63 -4.39 -4.57 -6.26
N HIS A 64 -5.43 -4.64 -5.43
CA HIS A 64 -5.38 -5.31 -4.14
C HIS A 64 -5.01 -6.80 -4.31
N ALA A 65 -5.63 -7.47 -5.28
CA ALA A 65 -5.31 -8.87 -5.57
C ALA A 65 -3.86 -9.05 -6.02
N ALA A 66 -3.36 -8.14 -6.87
CA ALA A 66 -1.98 -8.17 -7.31
C ALA A 66 -0.99 -7.93 -6.17
N LEU A 67 -1.32 -7.04 -5.23
CA LEU A 67 -0.51 -6.81 -4.03
C LEU A 67 -0.43 -8.06 -3.15
N ARG A 68 -1.57 -8.71 -2.91
CA ARG A 68 -1.60 -9.92 -2.10
C ARG A 68 -0.77 -11.04 -2.72
N ASP A 69 -0.83 -11.18 -4.02
CA ASP A 69 -0.02 -12.15 -4.76
C ASP A 69 1.47 -11.81 -4.63
N LEU A 70 1.83 -10.55 -4.83
CA LEU A 70 3.21 -10.09 -4.68
C LEU A 70 3.75 -10.36 -3.27
N TRP A 71 2.99 -9.96 -2.25
CA TRP A 71 3.40 -10.15 -0.86
C TRP A 71 3.59 -11.63 -0.52
N GLY A 72 2.75 -12.50 -1.04
CA GLY A 72 2.89 -13.94 -0.85
C GLY A 72 4.18 -14.49 -1.44
N ARG A 73 4.62 -13.92 -2.57
CA ARG A 73 5.85 -14.36 -3.24
C ARG A 73 7.13 -13.82 -2.60
N VAL A 74 7.10 -12.62 -2.02
CA VAL A 74 8.31 -11.96 -1.51
C VAL A 74 8.48 -12.06 0.00
N ARG A 75 7.49 -12.51 0.70
CA ARG A 75 7.44 -12.58 2.16
C ARG A 75 8.66 -13.25 2.79
N ASP A 76 9.02 -14.42 2.28
CA ASP A 76 10.17 -15.17 2.78
C ASP A 76 11.49 -14.52 2.40
N ARG A 77 11.52 -13.88 1.24
CA ARG A 77 12.69 -13.20 0.70
C ARG A 77 13.11 -12.00 1.57
N PHE A 78 12.14 -11.26 2.10
CA PHE A 78 12.40 -10.08 2.92
C PHE A 78 12.38 -10.38 4.42
N GLY A 79 12.12 -11.62 4.80
CA GLY A 79 12.15 -12.04 6.20
C GLY A 79 11.08 -11.34 7.05
N TRP A 80 9.92 -11.06 6.48
CA TRP A 80 8.85 -10.41 7.22
C TRP A 80 8.31 -11.30 8.32
N THR A 81 8.28 -10.79 9.55
CA THR A 81 7.66 -11.48 10.68
C THR A 81 6.15 -11.31 10.66
N GLU A 82 5.67 -10.20 10.07
CA GLU A 82 4.25 -9.93 9.89
C GLU A 82 3.99 -9.54 8.45
N SER A 83 2.90 -10.06 7.89
CA SER A 83 2.47 -9.71 6.54
C SER A 83 1.79 -8.35 6.54
N PRO A 84 1.92 -7.58 5.46
CA PRO A 84 1.12 -6.37 5.29
C PRO A 84 -0.36 -6.70 5.32
N ARG A 85 -1.15 -5.75 5.80
CA ARG A 85 -2.61 -5.85 5.80
C ARG A 85 -3.17 -4.78 4.89
N ALA A 86 -4.17 -5.13 4.10
CA ALA A 86 -4.81 -4.18 3.21
C ALA A 86 -6.30 -4.41 3.16
N ARG A 87 -7.03 -3.32 2.98
CA ARG A 87 -8.47 -3.36 2.72
C ARG A 87 -8.82 -2.27 1.73
N ILE A 88 -9.93 -2.47 1.04
CA ILE A 88 -10.49 -1.47 0.14
C ILE A 88 -11.54 -0.69 0.91
N VAL A 89 -11.42 0.63 0.87
CA VAL A 89 -12.38 1.54 1.50
C VAL A 89 -12.90 2.52 0.47
N GLU A 90 -14.10 3.02 0.68
CA GLU A 90 -14.68 4.06 -0.15
C GLU A 90 -14.59 5.39 0.58
N LEU A 91 -14.12 6.42 -0.12
CA LEU A 91 -14.15 7.77 0.43
C LEU A 91 -15.58 8.27 0.42
N VAL A 92 -16.17 8.40 1.59
CA VAL A 92 -17.59 8.79 1.75
C VAL A 92 -17.73 10.29 1.88
N GLU A 93 -16.82 10.93 2.58
CA GLU A 93 -16.88 12.38 2.80
C GLU A 93 -15.49 12.94 3.03
N SER A 94 -15.23 14.09 2.46
CA SER A 94 -14.02 14.86 2.71
C SER A 94 -14.43 16.32 2.87
N LYS A 95 -13.91 16.98 3.89
CA LYS A 95 -14.22 18.37 4.16
C LYS A 95 -12.99 19.08 4.70
N GLU A 96 -12.75 20.28 4.22
CA GLU A 96 -11.70 21.16 4.74
C GLU A 96 -12.28 22.11 5.78
N TYR A 97 -11.52 22.42 6.79
CA TYR A 97 -11.91 23.32 7.86
C TYR A 97 -11.07 24.60 7.85
#